data_5e490e4c515fcd9d00e5a4e111d568bb
#
_entry.id   5e490e4c515fcd9d00e5a4e111d568bb
#
_cell.length_a   1.000
_cell.length_b   1.000
_cell.length_c   1.000
_cell.angle_alpha   90.00
_cell.angle_beta   90.00
_cell.angle_gamma   90.00
#
_symmetry.space_group_name_H-M   'P 1'
#
loop_
_entity.id
_entity.type
_entity.pdbx_description
1 polymer ?
#
loop_
_entity_poly.entity_id
_entity_poly.type
_entity_poly.pdbx_seq_one_letter_code
_entity_poly.pdbx_strand_id
1 'polypeptide(L)'
;GASGFTGRQTVRYFAENAPPGKVRWAITGRNQGKLEAVKRQVGGVAKDVDILVADSRDQTAVDAIVSRTRVMLTTAGPLALYGSAIVDACVRFKTHCVDITGETTWVRDLIDRYHNRAAADGTRIIPFCGFDSVPSDLGTYLIVRHLQRELSVPCKEV
;
A
#
# COMPACT_ATOMS: atom_id res chain seq x y z
N GLY A 1 4.87 -7.10 4.71
CA GLY A 1 5.73 -7.43 3.57
C GLY A 1 7.11 -6.79 3.56
N ALA A 2 7.53 -6.04 4.62
CA ALA A 2 8.76 -5.24 4.62
C ALA A 2 10.06 -6.05 4.38
N SER A 3 10.09 -7.34 4.70
CA SER A 3 11.26 -8.20 4.46
C SER A 3 11.30 -8.85 3.08
N GLY A 4 10.27 -8.70 2.26
CA GLY A 4 10.25 -9.15 0.87
C GLY A 4 11.10 -8.26 -0.05
N PHE A 5 11.24 -8.65 -1.33
CA PHE A 5 12.02 -7.89 -2.31
C PHE A 5 11.55 -6.43 -2.41
N THR A 6 10.31 -6.21 -2.80
CA THR A 6 9.72 -4.87 -2.94
C THR A 6 9.64 -4.14 -1.58
N GLY A 7 9.30 -4.87 -0.51
CA GLY A 7 9.22 -4.28 0.83
C GLY A 7 10.53 -3.67 1.29
N ARG A 8 11.67 -4.31 1.05
CA ARG A 8 12.99 -3.75 1.39
C ARG A 8 13.32 -2.48 0.60
N GLN A 9 12.93 -2.43 -0.68
CA GLN A 9 13.07 -1.22 -1.50
C GLN A 9 12.23 -0.08 -0.93
N THR A 10 10.98 -0.38 -0.55
CA THR A 10 10.09 0.59 0.09
C THR A 10 10.66 1.11 1.40
N VAL A 11 11.17 0.22 2.27
CA VAL A 11 11.82 0.62 3.53
C VAL A 11 13.00 1.55 3.30
N ARG A 12 13.85 1.21 2.33
CA ARG A 12 14.99 2.07 1.94
C ARG A 12 14.53 3.44 1.47
N TYR A 13 13.57 3.48 0.55
CA TYR A 13 13.02 4.72 0.02
C TYR A 13 12.46 5.63 1.12
N PHE A 14 11.68 5.06 2.06
CA PHE A 14 11.16 5.80 3.20
C PHE A 14 12.27 6.32 4.12
N ALA A 15 13.30 5.51 4.38
CA ALA A 15 14.44 5.92 5.21
C ALA A 15 15.22 7.09 4.59
N GLU A 16 15.30 7.15 3.27
CA GLU A 16 16.06 8.18 2.54
C GLU A 16 15.23 9.45 2.26
N ASN A 17 13.90 9.32 2.12
CA ASN A 17 13.06 10.40 1.59
C ASN A 17 11.97 10.89 2.55
N ALA A 18 11.62 10.16 3.59
CA ALA A 18 10.61 10.61 4.55
C ALA A 18 11.11 11.83 5.33
N PRO A 19 10.33 12.93 5.41
CA PRO A 19 10.77 14.12 6.11
C PRO A 19 11.05 13.81 7.59
N PRO A 20 12.26 14.09 8.10
CA PRO A 20 12.61 13.81 9.49
C PRO A 20 11.60 14.46 10.46
N GLY A 21 11.13 13.70 11.43
CA GLY A 21 10.20 14.17 12.47
C GLY A 21 8.76 14.43 12.00
N LYS A 22 8.47 14.42 10.69
CA LYS A 22 7.12 14.67 10.17
C LYS A 22 6.30 13.38 9.97
N VAL A 23 6.95 12.27 9.72
CA VAL A 23 6.29 10.98 9.47
C VAL A 23 6.81 9.95 10.45
N ARG A 24 5.94 9.51 11.37
CA ARG A 24 6.20 8.30 12.18
C ARG A 24 5.78 7.10 11.37
N TRP A 25 6.68 6.14 11.24
CA TRP A 25 6.40 4.92 10.50
C TRP A 25 7.00 3.69 11.19
N ALA A 26 6.48 2.55 10.86
CA ALA A 26 6.93 1.25 11.36
C ALA A 26 7.04 0.27 10.20
N ILE A 27 7.84 -0.78 10.37
CA ILE A 27 7.90 -1.89 9.44
C ILE A 27 7.20 -3.12 10.02
N THR A 28 6.47 -3.84 9.17
CA THR A 28 5.72 -5.01 9.62
C THR A 28 5.95 -6.23 8.74
N GLY A 29 5.82 -7.39 9.36
CA GLY A 29 5.91 -8.70 8.74
C GLY A 29 5.86 -9.80 9.79
N ARG A 30 5.83 -11.07 9.35
CA ARG A 30 5.63 -12.22 10.24
C ARG A 30 6.91 -12.74 10.94
N ASN A 31 8.08 -12.24 10.57
CA ASN A 31 9.36 -12.73 11.11
C ASN A 31 10.21 -11.58 11.60
N GLN A 32 10.33 -11.45 12.91
CA GLN A 32 11.07 -10.39 13.57
C GLN A 32 12.53 -10.33 13.14
N GLY A 33 13.24 -11.47 13.12
CA GLY A 33 14.67 -11.50 12.76
C GLY A 33 14.94 -11.02 11.32
N LYS A 34 14.02 -11.32 10.37
CA LYS A 34 14.11 -10.78 9.00
C LYS A 34 13.86 -9.26 8.96
N LEU A 35 12.95 -8.74 9.79
CA LEU A 35 12.71 -7.30 9.88
C LEU A 35 13.91 -6.56 10.50
N GLU A 36 14.50 -7.12 11.54
CA GLU A 36 15.73 -6.60 12.14
C GLU A 36 16.89 -6.59 11.14
N ALA A 37 17.00 -7.65 10.32
CA ALA A 37 18.00 -7.68 9.26
C ALA A 37 17.78 -6.56 8.23
N VAL A 38 16.53 -6.27 7.87
CA VAL A 38 16.21 -5.14 6.98
C VAL A 38 16.63 -3.81 7.61
N LYS A 39 16.34 -3.58 8.89
CA LYS A 39 16.77 -2.36 9.60
C LYS A 39 18.28 -2.20 9.58
N ARG A 40 19.03 -3.28 9.84
CA ARG A 40 20.51 -3.26 9.81
C ARG A 40 21.05 -2.96 8.40
N GLN A 41 20.46 -3.58 7.37
CA GLN A 41 20.90 -3.41 5.98
C GLN A 41 20.64 -2.01 5.44
N VAL A 42 19.47 -1.43 5.76
CA VAL A 42 19.11 -0.07 5.32
C VAL A 42 19.89 0.97 6.10
N GLY A 43 20.07 0.78 7.40
CA GLY A 43 20.81 1.71 8.25
C GLY A 43 20.13 3.08 8.40
N GLY A 44 20.92 4.11 8.74
CA GLY A 44 20.41 5.47 8.89
C GLY A 44 19.19 5.56 9.82
N VAL A 45 18.20 6.32 9.44
CA VAL A 45 16.95 6.50 10.22
C VAL A 45 16.12 5.21 10.35
N ALA A 46 16.36 4.21 9.51
CA ALA A 46 15.67 2.92 9.64
C ALA A 46 16.06 2.18 10.92
N LYS A 47 17.20 2.49 11.55
CA LYS A 47 17.63 1.87 12.80
C LYS A 47 16.66 2.12 13.95
N ASP A 48 15.99 3.26 13.95
CA ASP A 48 15.11 3.71 15.03
C ASP A 48 13.63 3.41 14.75
N VAL A 49 13.31 2.82 13.60
CA VAL A 49 11.94 2.50 13.19
C VAL A 49 11.40 1.31 13.99
N ASP A 50 10.17 1.41 14.45
CA ASP A 50 9.49 0.34 15.18
C ASP A 50 9.27 -0.90 14.29
N ILE A 51 9.38 -2.09 14.90
CA ILE A 51 9.01 -3.36 14.29
C ILE A 51 7.71 -3.83 14.90
N LEU A 52 6.71 -4.09 14.05
CA LEU A 52 5.43 -4.66 14.45
C LEU A 52 5.26 -6.03 13.80
N VAL A 53 5.30 -7.10 14.61
CA VAL A 53 5.20 -8.46 14.08
C VAL A 53 3.74 -8.86 13.94
N ALA A 54 3.34 -9.23 12.71
CA ALA A 54 2.03 -9.81 12.43
C ALA A 54 2.07 -10.73 11.21
N ASP A 55 1.30 -11.81 11.27
CA ASP A 55 0.93 -12.59 10.08
C ASP A 55 -0.37 -12.03 9.50
N SER A 56 -0.43 -11.77 8.22
CA SER A 56 -1.64 -11.28 7.53
C SER A 56 -2.81 -12.27 7.56
N ARG A 57 -2.59 -13.51 7.96
CA ARG A 57 -3.63 -14.52 8.17
C ARG A 57 -4.21 -14.51 9.59
N ASP A 58 -3.61 -13.77 10.50
CA ASP A 58 -4.10 -13.57 11.86
C ASP A 58 -4.82 -12.22 11.94
N GLN A 59 -6.15 -12.25 11.89
CA GLN A 59 -6.98 -11.05 11.93
C GLN A 59 -6.73 -10.21 13.18
N THR A 60 -6.54 -10.84 14.35
CA THR A 60 -6.29 -10.13 15.61
C THR A 60 -4.97 -9.36 15.55
N ALA A 61 -3.92 -10.00 15.06
CA ALA A 61 -2.62 -9.35 14.90
C ALA A 61 -2.67 -8.21 13.85
N VAL A 62 -3.40 -8.39 12.75
CA VAL A 62 -3.64 -7.35 11.74
C VAL A 62 -4.40 -6.17 12.35
N ASP A 63 -5.48 -6.42 13.06
CA ASP A 63 -6.29 -5.41 13.72
C ASP A 63 -5.49 -4.57 14.73
N ALA A 64 -4.65 -5.22 15.52
CA ALA A 64 -3.78 -4.55 16.49
C ALA A 64 -2.77 -3.56 15.85
N ILE A 65 -2.36 -3.82 14.62
CA ILE A 65 -1.46 -2.92 13.87
C ILE A 65 -2.27 -1.84 13.17
N VAL A 66 -3.31 -2.21 12.44
CA VAL A 66 -4.09 -1.29 11.59
C VAL A 66 -4.80 -0.23 12.43
N SER A 67 -5.34 -0.59 13.60
CA SER A 67 -6.01 0.35 14.50
C SER A 67 -5.10 1.48 15.04
N ARG A 68 -3.78 1.33 14.93
CA ARG A 68 -2.78 2.28 15.44
C ARG A 68 -2.13 3.14 14.36
N THR A 69 -2.54 3.00 13.11
CA THR A 69 -1.92 3.72 11.99
C THR A 69 -2.95 4.50 11.18
N ARG A 70 -2.51 5.54 10.52
CA ARG A 70 -3.34 6.33 9.59
C ARG A 70 -3.30 5.77 8.18
N VAL A 71 -2.18 5.16 7.79
CA VAL A 71 -1.98 4.59 6.46
C VAL A 71 -1.28 3.25 6.59
N MET A 72 -1.85 2.22 6.00
CA MET A 72 -1.23 0.92 5.80
C MET A 72 -0.74 0.83 4.36
N LEU A 73 0.58 0.63 4.18
CA LEU A 73 1.15 0.26 2.89
C LEU A 73 1.53 -1.22 2.93
N THR A 74 0.98 -2.01 2.02
CA THR A 74 1.28 -3.44 1.97
C THR A 74 1.92 -3.86 0.64
N THR A 75 2.99 -4.66 0.76
CA THR A 75 3.67 -5.35 -0.34
C THR A 75 3.67 -6.87 -0.11
N ALA A 76 2.75 -7.37 0.71
CA ALA A 76 2.68 -8.77 1.12
C ALA A 76 1.83 -9.60 0.14
N GLY A 77 2.33 -9.77 -1.07
CA GLY A 77 1.67 -10.57 -2.11
C GLY A 77 1.90 -12.09 -2.02
N PRO A 78 1.10 -12.89 -2.74
CA PRO A 78 -0.07 -12.51 -3.53
C PRO A 78 -1.18 -11.88 -2.69
N LEU A 79 -1.70 -10.73 -3.13
CA LEU A 79 -2.62 -9.96 -2.29
C LEU A 79 -4.02 -10.57 -2.23
N ALA A 80 -4.47 -11.27 -3.26
CA ALA A 80 -5.69 -12.08 -3.21
C ALA A 80 -5.69 -13.13 -2.10
N LEU A 81 -4.49 -13.63 -1.71
CA LEU A 81 -4.35 -14.61 -0.64
C LEU A 81 -4.13 -13.98 0.75
N TYR A 82 -3.48 -12.84 0.81
CA TYR A 82 -2.98 -12.26 2.07
C TYR A 82 -3.48 -10.84 2.36
N GLY A 83 -4.14 -10.19 1.41
CA GLY A 83 -4.52 -8.78 1.51
C GLY A 83 -5.91 -8.54 2.10
N SER A 84 -6.84 -9.49 1.96
CA SER A 84 -8.24 -9.28 2.33
C SER A 84 -8.43 -8.90 3.80
N ALA A 85 -7.73 -9.58 4.72
CA ALA A 85 -7.78 -9.25 6.14
C ALA A 85 -7.25 -7.84 6.46
N ILE A 86 -6.23 -7.40 5.70
CA ILE A 86 -5.64 -6.06 5.86
C ILE A 86 -6.64 -5.00 5.38
N VAL A 87 -7.25 -5.19 4.21
CA VAL A 87 -8.23 -4.23 3.66
C VAL A 87 -9.47 -4.16 4.56
N ASP A 88 -9.99 -5.30 5.03
CA ASP A 88 -11.10 -5.35 5.97
C ASP A 88 -10.79 -4.54 7.25
N ALA A 89 -9.63 -4.77 7.85
CA ALA A 89 -9.20 -4.00 9.02
C ALA A 89 -9.09 -2.50 8.69
N CYS A 90 -8.51 -2.14 7.55
CA CYS A 90 -8.39 -0.74 7.13
C CYS A 90 -9.76 -0.05 7.05
N VAL A 91 -10.74 -0.71 6.46
CA VAL A 91 -12.11 -0.17 6.39
C VAL A 91 -12.76 -0.08 7.77
N ARG A 92 -12.60 -1.10 8.63
CA ARG A 92 -13.18 -1.09 9.99
C ARG A 92 -12.59 -0.01 10.89
N PHE A 93 -11.29 0.21 10.80
CA PHE A 93 -10.56 1.18 11.63
C PHE A 93 -10.37 2.56 10.96
N LYS A 94 -10.95 2.78 9.77
CA LYS A 94 -10.83 4.03 9.01
C LYS A 94 -9.38 4.41 8.68
N THR A 95 -8.56 3.39 8.47
CA THR A 95 -7.16 3.50 8.09
C THR A 95 -7.05 3.48 6.57
N HIS A 96 -6.34 4.41 5.97
CA HIS A 96 -6.10 4.39 4.53
C HIS A 96 -5.22 3.20 4.15
N CYS A 97 -5.46 2.60 2.99
CA CYS A 97 -4.70 1.45 2.51
C CYS A 97 -4.12 1.73 1.13
N VAL A 98 -2.86 1.35 0.94
CA VAL A 98 -2.16 1.43 -0.33
C VAL A 98 -1.49 0.09 -0.59
N ASP A 99 -1.61 -0.44 -1.79
CA ASP A 99 -0.96 -1.69 -2.18
C ASP A 99 -0.41 -1.66 -3.61
N ILE A 100 0.30 -2.72 -3.97
CA ILE A 100 0.94 -2.87 -5.28
C ILE A 100 0.36 -4.05 -6.08
N THR A 101 -0.90 -4.42 -5.82
CA THR A 101 -1.52 -5.55 -6.53
C THR A 101 -1.63 -5.30 -8.04
N GLY A 102 -1.65 -6.39 -8.80
CA GLY A 102 -2.10 -6.44 -10.19
C GLY A 102 -3.35 -7.35 -10.35
N GLU A 103 -3.95 -7.80 -9.26
CA GLU A 103 -5.00 -8.83 -9.22
C GLU A 103 -6.40 -8.21 -9.35
N THR A 104 -6.81 -7.90 -10.58
CA THR A 104 -8.01 -7.12 -10.90
C THR A 104 -9.31 -7.74 -10.38
N THR A 105 -9.46 -9.05 -10.44
CA THR A 105 -10.65 -9.76 -9.93
C THR A 105 -10.79 -9.61 -8.43
N TRP A 106 -9.71 -9.73 -7.68
CA TRP A 106 -9.70 -9.51 -6.24
C TRP A 106 -10.06 -8.07 -5.89
N VAL A 107 -9.52 -7.09 -6.61
CA VAL A 107 -9.85 -5.68 -6.39
C VAL A 107 -11.32 -5.39 -6.70
N ARG A 108 -11.89 -6.03 -7.73
CA ARG A 108 -13.32 -5.92 -8.01
C ARG A 108 -14.18 -6.38 -6.83
N ASP A 109 -13.84 -7.52 -6.25
CA ASP A 109 -14.52 -8.02 -5.05
C ASP A 109 -14.40 -7.06 -3.86
N LEU A 110 -13.24 -6.41 -3.69
CA LEU A 110 -13.05 -5.40 -2.64
C LEU A 110 -13.92 -4.17 -2.86
N ILE A 111 -14.04 -3.70 -4.11
CA ILE A 111 -14.91 -2.58 -4.46
C ILE A 111 -16.34 -2.92 -4.09
N ASP A 112 -16.84 -4.07 -4.53
CA ASP A 112 -18.22 -4.49 -4.28
C ASP A 112 -18.54 -4.62 -2.78
N ARG A 113 -17.57 -5.05 -1.96
CA ARG A 113 -17.74 -5.21 -0.50
C ARG A 113 -17.60 -3.92 0.29
N TYR A 114 -16.67 -3.06 -0.07
CA TYR A 114 -16.19 -2.01 0.83
C TYR A 114 -16.40 -0.59 0.33
N HIS A 115 -16.69 -0.37 -0.96
CA HIS A 115 -16.76 0.97 -1.55
C HIS A 115 -17.68 1.92 -0.78
N ASN A 116 -18.92 1.52 -0.55
CA ASN A 116 -19.92 2.37 0.09
C ASN A 116 -19.51 2.76 1.52
N ARG A 117 -18.99 1.80 2.27
CA ARG A 117 -18.53 2.06 3.64
C ARG A 117 -17.28 2.94 3.66
N ALA A 118 -16.31 2.65 2.83
CA ALA A 118 -15.09 3.44 2.75
C ALA A 118 -15.38 4.88 2.31
N ALA A 119 -16.27 5.07 1.33
CA ALA A 119 -16.70 6.37 0.88
C ALA A 119 -17.42 7.18 1.98
N ALA A 120 -18.32 6.55 2.72
CA ALA A 120 -19.04 7.19 3.83
C ALA A 120 -18.12 7.64 4.97
N ASP A 121 -17.04 6.88 5.23
CA ASP A 121 -16.07 7.18 6.27
C ASP A 121 -14.89 8.05 5.78
N GLY A 122 -14.77 8.33 4.48
CA GLY A 122 -13.64 9.00 3.86
C GLY A 122 -12.36 8.17 3.84
N THR A 123 -12.46 6.84 4.04
CA THR A 123 -11.33 5.92 4.01
C THR A 123 -10.88 5.70 2.56
N ARG A 124 -9.60 5.87 2.28
CA ARG A 124 -9.02 5.68 0.95
C ARG A 124 -8.38 4.30 0.85
N ILE A 125 -8.90 3.48 -0.05
CA ILE A 125 -8.32 2.18 -0.41
C ILE A 125 -7.81 2.33 -1.83
N ILE A 126 -6.49 2.33 -2.01
CA ILE A 126 -5.83 2.65 -3.28
C ILE A 126 -4.98 1.46 -3.70
N PRO A 127 -5.53 0.52 -4.47
CA PRO A 127 -4.77 -0.59 -5.06
C PRO A 127 -3.96 -0.12 -6.28
N PHE A 128 -3.19 -1.03 -6.87
CA PHE A 128 -2.46 -0.81 -8.12
C PHE A 128 -1.39 0.30 -8.07
N CYS A 129 -0.79 0.59 -6.91
CA CYS A 129 0.25 1.60 -6.78
C CYS A 129 1.66 1.07 -7.12
N GLY A 130 1.75 -0.08 -7.79
CA GLY A 130 3.00 -0.66 -8.26
C GLY A 130 3.43 -0.16 -9.64
N PHE A 131 4.66 -0.48 -10.03
CA PHE A 131 5.24 -0.12 -11.33
C PHE A 131 4.45 -0.73 -12.50
N ASP A 132 3.83 -1.88 -12.33
CA ASP A 132 3.06 -2.52 -13.40
C ASP A 132 1.85 -1.69 -13.85
N SER A 133 1.28 -0.91 -12.94
CA SER A 133 0.04 -0.16 -13.18
C SER A 133 0.27 1.34 -13.34
N VAL A 134 1.06 1.96 -12.47
CA VAL A 134 1.21 3.43 -12.41
C VAL A 134 1.72 4.05 -13.72
N PRO A 135 2.74 3.53 -14.42
CA PRO A 135 3.16 4.10 -15.70
C PRO A 135 2.08 4.03 -16.78
N SER A 136 1.32 2.94 -16.85
CA SER A 136 0.23 2.76 -17.81
C SER A 136 -0.92 3.72 -17.53
N ASP A 137 -1.31 3.87 -16.27
CA ASP A 137 -2.36 4.80 -15.82
C ASP A 137 -1.99 6.25 -16.14
N LEU A 138 -0.80 6.67 -15.72
CA LEU A 138 -0.31 8.03 -16.00
C LEU A 138 -0.08 8.29 -17.48
N GLY A 139 0.40 7.29 -18.23
CA GLY A 139 0.55 7.40 -19.70
C GLY A 139 -0.79 7.62 -20.38
N THR A 140 -1.78 6.83 -20.05
CA THR A 140 -3.16 6.99 -20.53
C THR A 140 -3.70 8.38 -20.19
N TYR A 141 -3.56 8.80 -18.93
CA TYR A 141 -3.99 10.12 -18.50
C TYR A 141 -3.32 11.25 -19.31
N LEU A 142 -2.02 11.19 -19.51
CA LEU A 142 -1.28 12.21 -20.27
C LEU A 142 -1.73 12.29 -21.72
N ILE A 143 -1.90 11.14 -22.40
CA ILE A 143 -2.36 11.08 -23.78
C ILE A 143 -3.78 11.66 -23.90
N VAL A 144 -4.71 11.21 -23.08
CA VAL A 144 -6.09 11.70 -23.08
C VAL A 144 -6.14 13.21 -22.84
N ARG A 145 -5.37 13.70 -21.87
CA ARG A 145 -5.28 15.14 -21.57
C ARG A 145 -4.69 15.95 -22.74
N HIS A 146 -3.68 15.43 -23.39
CA HIS A 146 -3.07 16.08 -24.57
C HIS A 146 -4.08 16.18 -25.70
N LEU A 147 -4.74 15.08 -26.07
CA LEU A 147 -5.77 15.07 -27.12
C LEU A 147 -6.89 16.06 -26.85
N GLN A 148 -7.38 16.12 -25.62
CA GLN A 148 -8.45 17.03 -25.23
C GLN A 148 -8.03 18.50 -25.23
N ARG A 149 -6.83 18.83 -24.73
CA ARG A 149 -6.38 20.21 -24.54
C ARG A 149 -5.77 20.82 -25.79
N GLU A 150 -4.90 20.07 -26.47
CA GLU A 150 -4.12 20.62 -27.59
C GLU A 150 -4.80 20.40 -28.94
N LEU A 151 -5.54 19.29 -29.07
CA LEU A 151 -6.16 18.91 -30.35
C LEU A 151 -7.69 19.04 -30.33
N SER A 152 -8.30 19.27 -29.19
CA SER A 152 -9.76 19.36 -28.99
C SER A 152 -10.52 18.14 -29.53
N VAL A 153 -9.91 16.95 -29.49
CA VAL A 153 -10.52 15.70 -29.94
C VAL A 153 -10.76 14.75 -28.78
N PRO A 154 -11.87 13.98 -28.80
CA PRO A 154 -12.09 12.94 -27.81
C PRO A 154 -11.14 11.76 -28.06
N CYS A 155 -10.58 11.20 -27.00
CA CYS A 155 -9.87 9.93 -27.07
C CYS A 155 -10.89 8.78 -27.11
N LYS A 156 -10.80 7.93 -28.12
CA LYS A 156 -11.68 6.76 -28.27
C LYS A 156 -11.02 5.46 -27.81
N GLU A 157 -9.71 5.34 -27.97
CA GLU A 157 -8.90 4.17 -27.61
C GLU A 157 -7.51 4.61 -27.15
N VAL A 158 -6.96 3.90 -26.15
CA VAL A 158 -5.60 4.09 -25.63
C VAL A 158 -4.92 2.77 -25.48
#